data_2c4988b0cd69924be6dbae943bc348fb
#
_entry.id   2c4988b0cd69924be6dbae943bc348fb
#
_cell.length_a   1.000
_cell.length_b   1.000
_cell.length_c   1.000
_cell.angle_alpha   90.00
_cell.angle_beta   90.00
_cell.angle_gamma   90.00
#
_symmetry.space_group_name_H-M   'P 1'
#
loop_
_entity.id
_entity.type
_entity.pdbx_description
1 polymer ?
#
loop_
_entity_poly.entity_id
_entity_poly.type
_entity_poly.pdbx_seq_one_letter_code
_entity_poly.pdbx_strand_id
1 'polypeptide(L)'
;MIAVSLSRLADASGGELRGTNRDILAVSTDSRQPMHEGCLFVALSGDRFDAHDFAEQAVKQGAAALLVERWLELDLPQIRVADTRLALGVLGGLVREQSHARVLAITGSCGKTTVKEMAASILRQKGEVLATRGNLNNEIGVPLTLCELTDAIDYAVIELGANHIGEIAWTSSLAKPHVALINNVEASHLEGFGSLEGIAQAKGEIYGGLEPGGVAIANGDSPFCSLWKQQVELTYFGERREYQARQVTLDAAGCARFRLLTPQGEVDVQLPVPGRHNVANALAAAAGTEQLGASLEDIATGLAAFDQAKGRLQVWTRPGLTVLDDTYNASVASVLAGLDTLASLPGYRIFVFGDMAELGDYSRDMHVRVGEHARKLGIDAVLTAGEDSRHTATAAQGRHFDNKQQLWPALKAELAAHNKVVVLVKGARSARMEDMVRAIWEGELC
;
A
#
# COMPACT_ATOMS: atom_id res chain seq x y z
N MET A 1 10.99 17.89 9.18
CA MET A 1 10.76 16.97 10.32
C MET A 1 10.88 17.70 11.64
N ILE A 2 10.36 17.15 12.74
CA ILE A 2 10.67 17.61 14.10
C ILE A 2 12.16 17.37 14.36
N ALA A 3 12.86 18.37 14.92
CA ALA A 3 14.31 18.33 15.05
C ALA A 3 14.77 17.25 16.06
N VAL A 4 15.83 16.53 15.70
CA VAL A 4 16.53 15.56 16.56
C VAL A 4 18.02 15.86 16.52
N SER A 5 18.70 16.01 17.66
CA SER A 5 20.13 16.23 17.65
C SER A 5 20.92 14.95 17.30
N LEU A 6 22.08 15.11 16.66
CA LEU A 6 22.98 14.00 16.34
C LEU A 6 23.37 13.18 17.58
N SER A 7 23.63 13.87 18.71
CA SER A 7 23.96 13.19 19.97
C SER A 7 22.81 12.31 20.47
N ARG A 8 21.54 12.82 20.41
CA ARG A 8 20.36 12.03 20.81
C ARG A 8 20.18 10.78 19.94
N LEU A 9 20.39 10.92 18.61
CA LEU A 9 20.35 9.79 17.71
C LEU A 9 21.47 8.78 18.01
N ALA A 10 22.71 9.25 18.20
CA ALA A 10 23.84 8.40 18.53
C ALA A 10 23.58 7.60 19.82
N ASP A 11 23.14 8.29 20.90
CA ASP A 11 22.83 7.63 22.18
C ASP A 11 21.70 6.58 22.02
N ALA A 12 20.61 6.93 21.33
CA ALA A 12 19.46 6.04 21.16
C ALA A 12 19.74 4.86 20.23
N SER A 13 20.63 5.00 19.24
CA SER A 13 21.01 3.94 18.31
C SER A 13 22.23 3.11 18.76
N GLY A 14 22.83 3.43 19.92
CA GLY A 14 24.09 2.83 20.39
C GLY A 14 25.27 3.17 19.48
N GLY A 15 25.21 4.31 18.80
CA GLY A 15 26.24 4.79 17.89
C GLY A 15 27.27 5.71 18.53
N GLU A 16 28.30 6.02 17.78
CA GLU A 16 29.37 6.95 18.17
C GLU A 16 29.34 8.19 17.28
N LEU A 17 29.23 9.38 17.89
CA LEU A 17 29.27 10.66 17.20
C LEU A 17 30.70 11.19 17.08
N ARG A 18 31.13 11.49 15.85
CA ARG A 18 32.38 12.22 15.56
C ARG A 18 32.04 13.54 14.90
N GLY A 19 32.57 14.62 15.41
CA GLY A 19 32.33 15.98 14.91
C GLY A 19 31.34 16.77 15.76
N THR A 20 30.92 17.94 15.27
CA THR A 20 30.07 18.88 16.02
C THR A 20 28.64 18.37 16.10
N ASN A 21 28.07 18.36 17.32
CA ASN A 21 26.65 18.08 17.51
C ASN A 21 25.80 19.18 16.87
N ARG A 22 24.76 18.78 16.12
CA ARG A 22 23.77 19.68 15.49
C ARG A 22 22.41 18.99 15.35
N ASP A 23 21.39 19.75 15.05
CA ASP A 23 20.07 19.23 14.82
C ASP A 23 19.92 18.68 13.38
N ILE A 24 19.25 17.54 13.26
CA ILE A 24 18.80 16.92 12.03
C ILE A 24 17.42 17.53 11.72
N LEU A 25 17.26 18.12 10.54
CA LEU A 25 16.02 18.77 10.10
C LEU A 25 15.38 18.05 8.90
N ALA A 26 16.15 17.17 8.24
CA ALA A 26 15.72 16.34 7.12
C ALA A 26 16.55 15.06 7.04
N VAL A 27 16.07 14.07 6.32
CA VAL A 27 16.75 12.78 6.07
C VAL A 27 16.72 12.45 4.60
N SER A 28 17.82 11.94 4.07
CA SER A 28 17.88 11.38 2.71
C SER A 28 18.68 10.08 2.67
N THR A 29 18.23 9.15 1.85
CA THR A 29 18.96 7.93 1.46
C THR A 29 19.39 7.97 -0.01
N ASP A 30 19.10 9.06 -0.75
CA ASP A 30 19.42 9.26 -2.15
C ASP A 30 20.46 10.38 -2.33
N SER A 31 21.69 10.02 -2.71
CA SER A 31 22.81 10.94 -2.91
C SER A 31 22.71 11.75 -4.21
N ARG A 32 21.73 11.48 -5.08
CA ARG A 32 21.58 12.11 -6.40
C ARG A 32 20.76 13.39 -6.37
N GLN A 33 19.96 13.59 -5.33
CA GLN A 33 19.05 14.73 -5.20
C GLN A 33 19.65 15.82 -4.32
N PRO A 34 19.38 17.11 -4.59
CA PRO A 34 19.72 18.19 -3.68
C PRO A 34 19.10 17.96 -2.29
N MET A 35 19.86 18.24 -1.24
CA MET A 35 19.43 18.03 0.13
C MET A 35 19.08 19.37 0.79
N HIS A 36 18.04 19.34 1.62
CA HIS A 36 17.65 20.51 2.42
C HIS A 36 18.66 20.78 3.56
N GLU A 37 18.67 21.99 4.08
CA GLU A 37 19.47 22.36 5.24
C GLU A 37 19.23 21.40 6.42
N GLY A 38 20.30 21.03 7.12
CA GLY A 38 20.23 20.09 8.26
C GLY A 38 19.93 18.65 7.87
N CYS A 39 20.12 18.26 6.59
CA CYS A 39 19.85 16.91 6.13
C CYS A 39 20.91 15.93 6.61
N LEU A 40 20.48 14.84 7.25
CA LEU A 40 21.27 13.64 7.52
C LEU A 40 21.22 12.71 6.30
N PHE A 41 22.36 12.43 5.71
CA PHE A 41 22.45 11.35 4.73
C PHE A 41 22.66 9.99 5.44
N VAL A 42 21.80 9.03 5.13
CA VAL A 42 21.88 7.67 5.69
C VAL A 42 22.51 6.75 4.64
N ALA A 43 23.72 6.26 4.91
CA ALA A 43 24.42 5.35 4.02
C ALA A 43 23.93 3.92 4.24
N LEU A 44 22.85 3.54 3.55
CA LEU A 44 22.29 2.20 3.61
C LEU A 44 23.17 1.22 2.84
N SER A 45 23.41 0.04 3.41
CA SER A 45 24.10 -1.09 2.78
C SER A 45 23.10 -2.17 2.40
N GLY A 46 23.27 -2.77 1.22
CA GLY A 46 22.48 -3.88 0.71
C GLY A 46 23.33 -4.83 -0.12
N ASP A 47 22.80 -5.99 -0.49
CA ASP A 47 23.52 -7.07 -1.19
C ASP A 47 24.23 -6.65 -2.50
N ARG A 48 23.71 -5.64 -3.18
CA ARG A 48 24.18 -5.20 -4.50
C ARG A 48 24.69 -3.76 -4.52
N PHE A 49 24.62 -3.05 -3.39
CA PHE A 49 24.83 -1.61 -3.36
C PHE A 49 25.24 -1.18 -1.96
N ASP A 50 26.31 -0.37 -1.86
CA ASP A 50 26.77 0.26 -0.62
C ASP A 50 26.73 1.78 -0.77
N ALA A 51 25.81 2.45 -0.06
CA ALA A 51 25.64 3.89 -0.15
C ALA A 51 26.80 4.67 0.49
N HIS A 52 27.69 4.04 1.24
CA HIS A 52 28.89 4.67 1.74
C HIS A 52 29.81 5.15 0.59
N ASP A 53 29.83 4.45 -0.54
CA ASP A 53 30.63 4.81 -1.71
C ASP A 53 30.14 6.10 -2.39
N PHE A 54 28.92 6.55 -2.06
CA PHE A 54 28.32 7.77 -2.59
C PHE A 54 28.23 8.91 -1.55
N ALA A 55 28.86 8.76 -0.39
CA ALA A 55 28.83 9.77 0.66
C ALA A 55 29.43 11.11 0.22
N GLU A 56 30.53 11.12 -0.57
CA GLU A 56 31.09 12.34 -1.15
C GLU A 56 30.08 13.07 -2.06
N GLN A 57 29.30 12.30 -2.83
CA GLN A 57 28.24 12.88 -3.65
C GLN A 57 27.15 13.48 -2.78
N ALA A 58 26.73 12.81 -1.71
CA ALA A 58 25.76 13.34 -0.77
C ALA A 58 26.23 14.66 -0.13
N VAL A 59 27.52 14.75 0.22
CA VAL A 59 28.13 16.02 0.71
C VAL A 59 28.03 17.13 -0.33
N LYS A 60 28.33 16.83 -1.61
CA LYS A 60 28.18 17.80 -2.72
C LYS A 60 26.72 18.22 -2.93
N GLN A 61 25.77 17.38 -2.58
CA GLN A 61 24.32 17.67 -2.65
C GLN A 61 23.79 18.38 -1.38
N GLY A 62 24.64 18.67 -0.39
CA GLY A 62 24.28 19.45 0.78
C GLY A 62 23.99 18.67 2.06
N ALA A 63 24.44 17.39 2.13
CA ALA A 63 24.34 16.66 3.41
C ALA A 63 25.06 17.44 4.54
N ALA A 64 24.37 17.60 5.67
CA ALA A 64 24.90 18.29 6.85
C ALA A 64 25.59 17.36 7.85
N ALA A 65 25.26 16.07 7.80
CA ALA A 65 25.84 14.99 8.60
C ALA A 65 25.63 13.64 7.89
N LEU A 66 26.37 12.62 8.33
CA LEU A 66 26.29 11.26 7.80
C LEU A 66 25.95 10.25 8.88
N LEU A 67 25.08 9.30 8.59
CA LEU A 67 24.86 8.08 9.38
C LEU A 67 25.51 6.92 8.61
N VAL A 68 26.50 6.27 9.21
CA VAL A 68 27.41 5.33 8.55
C VAL A 68 27.69 4.09 9.41
N GLU A 69 28.14 2.98 8.78
CA GLU A 69 28.59 1.77 9.47
C GLU A 69 30.11 1.73 9.64
N ARG A 70 30.84 2.55 8.88
CA ARG A 70 32.28 2.75 8.95
C ARG A 70 32.65 4.22 8.85
N TRP A 71 33.67 4.66 9.55
CA TRP A 71 34.18 6.02 9.41
C TRP A 71 34.63 6.33 7.99
N LEU A 72 34.24 7.49 7.49
CA LEU A 72 34.66 8.01 6.20
C LEU A 72 35.61 9.21 6.39
N GLU A 73 36.58 9.35 5.50
CA GLU A 73 37.53 10.49 5.51
C GLU A 73 36.88 11.74 4.88
N LEU A 74 35.84 12.24 5.56
CA LEU A 74 35.05 13.41 5.15
C LEU A 74 34.96 14.40 6.32
N ASP A 75 35.12 15.70 6.04
CA ASP A 75 35.06 16.77 7.01
C ASP A 75 33.60 17.16 7.31
N LEU A 76 32.85 16.24 7.94
CA LEU A 76 31.45 16.37 8.30
C LEU A 76 31.17 15.57 9.56
N PRO A 77 30.21 15.99 10.40
CA PRO A 77 29.76 15.16 11.53
C PRO A 77 29.24 13.82 11.04
N GLN A 78 29.66 12.76 11.69
CA GLN A 78 29.28 11.39 11.36
C GLN A 78 28.79 10.66 12.62
N ILE A 79 27.73 9.87 12.48
CA ILE A 79 27.32 8.89 13.49
C ILE A 79 27.66 7.52 12.91
N ARG A 80 28.55 6.79 13.59
CA ARG A 80 28.83 5.40 13.25
C ARG A 80 27.98 4.46 14.09
N VAL A 81 27.28 3.55 13.44
CA VAL A 81 26.40 2.53 14.02
C VAL A 81 26.75 1.14 13.48
N ALA A 82 26.20 0.11 14.09
CA ALA A 82 26.36 -1.26 13.61
C ALA A 82 25.49 -1.56 12.37
N ASP A 83 24.31 -0.93 12.26
CA ASP A 83 23.34 -1.09 11.17
C ASP A 83 22.63 0.25 10.95
N THR A 84 22.86 0.85 9.78
CA THR A 84 22.27 2.16 9.42
C THR A 84 20.78 2.09 9.17
N ARG A 85 20.22 0.93 8.78
CA ARG A 85 18.80 0.71 8.60
C ARG A 85 18.08 0.72 9.96
N LEU A 86 18.61 0.01 10.95
CA LEU A 86 18.04 0.04 12.31
C LEU A 86 18.14 1.44 12.92
N ALA A 87 19.25 2.14 12.73
CA ALA A 87 19.43 3.49 13.23
C ALA A 87 18.50 4.51 12.56
N LEU A 88 18.18 4.33 11.26
CA LEU A 88 17.12 5.09 10.58
C LEU A 88 15.76 4.84 11.24
N GLY A 89 15.46 3.58 11.60
CA GLY A 89 14.26 3.23 12.37
C GLY A 89 14.19 3.98 13.70
N VAL A 90 15.29 3.95 14.47
CA VAL A 90 15.41 4.70 15.74
C VAL A 90 15.14 6.18 15.54
N LEU A 91 15.71 6.81 14.49
CA LEU A 91 15.46 8.22 14.19
C LEU A 91 13.97 8.48 13.92
N GLY A 92 13.32 7.66 13.09
CA GLY A 92 11.88 7.77 12.83
C GLY A 92 11.04 7.66 14.11
N GLY A 93 11.41 6.73 15.01
CA GLY A 93 10.80 6.56 16.32
C GLY A 93 10.97 7.78 17.22
N LEU A 94 12.18 8.38 17.26
CA LEU A 94 12.46 9.61 18.03
C LEU A 94 11.65 10.80 17.53
N VAL A 95 11.47 10.95 16.22
CA VAL A 95 10.60 11.96 15.63
C VAL A 95 9.14 11.70 16.02
N ARG A 96 8.68 10.45 15.91
CA ARG A 96 7.32 10.06 16.29
C ARG A 96 7.02 10.33 17.77
N GLU A 97 7.95 10.06 18.67
CA GLU A 97 7.81 10.33 20.11
C GLU A 97 7.60 11.80 20.46
N GLN A 98 8.15 12.71 19.64
CA GLN A 98 8.01 14.14 19.83
C GLN A 98 6.75 14.70 19.16
N SER A 99 6.13 13.94 18.25
CA SER A 99 4.96 14.38 17.50
C SER A 99 3.68 14.19 18.31
N HIS A 100 2.79 15.18 18.25
CA HIS A 100 1.43 15.09 18.78
C HIS A 100 0.44 14.45 17.81
N ALA A 101 0.85 14.14 16.59
CA ALA A 101 -0.02 13.57 15.57
C ALA A 101 -0.68 12.27 16.03
N ARG A 102 -1.99 12.15 15.81
CA ARG A 102 -2.72 10.92 16.06
C ARG A 102 -2.51 9.94 14.90
N VAL A 103 -2.04 8.73 15.21
CA VAL A 103 -1.59 7.77 14.19
C VAL A 103 -2.60 6.63 14.01
N LEU A 104 -3.00 6.40 12.75
CA LEU A 104 -3.66 5.20 12.26
C LEU A 104 -2.65 4.34 11.50
N ALA A 105 -2.33 3.15 12.00
CA ALA A 105 -1.54 2.17 11.27
C ALA A 105 -2.43 1.14 10.58
N ILE A 106 -2.09 0.79 9.33
CA ILE A 106 -2.91 -0.09 8.50
C ILE A 106 -2.03 -1.20 7.92
N THR A 107 -2.46 -2.45 8.09
CA THR A 107 -1.90 -3.59 7.37
C THR A 107 -2.99 -4.45 6.74
N GLY A 108 -2.60 -5.44 5.97
CA GLY A 108 -3.50 -6.37 5.28
C GLY A 108 -2.83 -6.98 4.05
N SER A 109 -3.38 -8.04 3.52
CA SER A 109 -2.91 -8.65 2.27
C SER A 109 -3.23 -7.77 1.06
N CYS A 110 -4.47 -7.26 0.99
CA CYS A 110 -4.97 -6.44 -0.11
C CYS A 110 -5.62 -5.16 0.42
N GLY A 111 -5.71 -4.12 -0.42
CA GLY A 111 -6.47 -2.90 -0.14
C GLY A 111 -5.82 -1.92 0.83
N LYS A 112 -4.65 -2.21 1.41
CA LYS A 112 -3.94 -1.31 2.35
C LYS A 112 -3.86 0.13 1.85
N THR A 113 -3.33 0.32 0.65
CA THR A 113 -3.16 1.67 0.06
C THR A 113 -4.51 2.35 -0.18
N THR A 114 -5.53 1.62 -0.63
CA THR A 114 -6.88 2.17 -0.82
C THR A 114 -7.48 2.62 0.51
N VAL A 115 -7.39 1.79 1.56
CA VAL A 115 -7.85 2.14 2.92
C VAL A 115 -7.07 3.35 3.45
N LYS A 116 -5.76 3.39 3.24
CA LYS A 116 -4.89 4.51 3.61
C LYS A 116 -5.34 5.83 2.92
N GLU A 117 -5.56 5.81 1.60
CA GLU A 117 -6.00 7.03 0.88
C GLU A 117 -7.41 7.45 1.31
N MET A 118 -8.35 6.51 1.50
CA MET A 118 -9.68 6.80 2.04
C MET A 118 -9.58 7.42 3.43
N ALA A 119 -8.81 6.82 4.35
CA ALA A 119 -8.62 7.33 5.70
C ALA A 119 -7.95 8.72 5.70
N ALA A 120 -6.93 8.92 4.87
CA ALA A 120 -6.28 10.21 4.74
C ALA A 120 -7.24 11.28 4.20
N SER A 121 -8.09 10.94 3.22
CA SER A 121 -9.12 11.85 2.69
C SER A 121 -10.16 12.24 3.74
N ILE A 122 -10.58 11.28 4.57
CA ILE A 122 -11.49 11.56 5.71
C ILE A 122 -10.83 12.49 6.72
N LEU A 123 -9.60 12.18 7.16
CA LEU A 123 -8.92 12.97 8.19
C LEU A 123 -8.53 14.37 7.72
N ARG A 124 -8.32 14.59 6.42
CA ARG A 124 -8.11 15.94 5.83
C ARG A 124 -9.32 16.86 6.00
N GLN A 125 -10.51 16.33 6.31
CA GLN A 125 -11.66 17.17 6.70
C GLN A 125 -11.48 17.79 8.10
N LYS A 126 -10.51 17.29 8.89
CA LYS A 126 -10.31 17.66 10.29
C LYS A 126 -9.00 18.42 10.55
N GLY A 127 -7.96 18.21 9.76
CA GLY A 127 -6.65 18.78 9.98
C GLY A 127 -5.60 18.33 8.97
N GLU A 128 -4.36 18.67 9.23
CA GLU A 128 -3.22 18.33 8.39
C GLU A 128 -2.86 16.85 8.53
N VAL A 129 -2.69 16.17 7.39
CA VAL A 129 -2.50 14.71 7.34
C VAL A 129 -1.22 14.33 6.64
N LEU A 130 -0.36 13.60 7.33
CA LEU A 130 0.73 12.83 6.72
C LEU A 130 0.21 11.43 6.37
N ALA A 131 0.43 10.96 5.15
CA ALA A 131 0.14 9.59 4.75
C ALA A 131 1.34 8.95 4.06
N THR A 132 1.54 7.65 4.26
CA THR A 132 2.58 6.88 3.57
C THR A 132 2.53 7.12 2.08
N ARG A 133 3.63 7.59 1.48
CA ARG A 133 3.74 7.84 0.05
C ARG A 133 4.19 6.58 -0.71
N GLY A 134 3.54 6.30 -1.85
CA GLY A 134 3.92 5.19 -2.71
C GLY A 134 3.92 3.85 -1.97
N ASN A 135 5.06 3.19 -1.95
CA ASN A 135 5.29 1.91 -1.27
C ASN A 135 6.29 2.01 -0.10
N LEU A 136 6.40 3.18 0.53
CA LEU A 136 7.27 3.40 1.70
C LEU A 136 6.68 2.76 2.97
N ASN A 137 6.38 1.46 2.91
CA ASN A 137 5.65 0.70 3.93
C ASN A 137 6.46 -0.42 4.60
N ASN A 138 7.76 -0.51 4.29
CA ASN A 138 8.70 -1.48 4.87
C ASN A 138 9.60 -0.84 5.95
N GLU A 139 10.60 -1.60 6.43
CA GLU A 139 11.55 -1.20 7.47
C GLU A 139 12.41 0.05 7.15
N ILE A 140 12.47 0.47 5.89
CA ILE A 140 13.11 1.71 5.46
C ILE A 140 12.07 2.81 5.23
N GLY A 141 10.96 2.46 4.56
CA GLY A 141 9.93 3.41 4.15
C GLY A 141 9.12 3.99 5.31
N VAL A 142 8.80 3.16 6.31
CA VAL A 142 8.07 3.62 7.50
C VAL A 142 8.89 4.65 8.30
N PRO A 143 10.17 4.41 8.65
CA PRO A 143 11.00 5.45 9.27
C PRO A 143 11.11 6.73 8.46
N LEU A 144 11.31 6.64 7.13
CA LEU A 144 11.35 7.83 6.27
C LEU A 144 10.05 8.60 6.31
N THR A 145 8.90 7.92 6.33
CA THR A 145 7.58 8.56 6.49
C THR A 145 7.46 9.23 7.86
N LEU A 146 7.89 8.58 8.95
CA LEU A 146 7.85 9.16 10.29
C LEU A 146 8.76 10.39 10.40
N CYS A 147 9.89 10.41 9.72
CA CYS A 147 10.78 11.59 9.64
C CYS A 147 10.14 12.78 8.91
N GLU A 148 9.00 12.63 8.23
CA GLU A 148 8.27 13.76 7.65
C GLU A 148 7.31 14.44 8.65
N LEU A 149 7.13 13.90 9.85
CA LEU A 149 6.30 14.53 10.90
C LEU A 149 6.87 15.90 11.29
N THR A 150 5.97 16.86 11.39
CA THR A 150 6.22 18.24 11.85
C THR A 150 5.16 18.62 12.88
N ASP A 151 5.36 19.74 13.57
CA ASP A 151 4.37 20.29 14.51
C ASP A 151 3.05 20.73 13.85
N ALA A 152 3.00 20.81 12.52
CA ALA A 152 1.78 21.13 11.79
C ALA A 152 0.90 19.91 11.51
N ILE A 153 1.40 18.69 11.70
CA ILE A 153 0.67 17.44 11.35
C ILE A 153 -0.21 17.02 12.52
N ASP A 154 -1.52 16.99 12.30
CA ASP A 154 -2.52 16.55 13.27
C ASP A 154 -2.73 15.03 13.25
N TYR A 155 -2.65 14.43 12.05
CA TYR A 155 -2.92 13.00 11.84
C TYR A 155 -1.85 12.37 10.96
N ALA A 156 -1.52 11.10 11.23
CA ALA A 156 -0.66 10.31 10.37
C ALA A 156 -1.33 8.97 10.02
N VAL A 157 -1.37 8.62 8.72
CA VAL A 157 -1.90 7.33 8.23
C VAL A 157 -0.74 6.52 7.68
N ILE A 158 -0.31 5.54 8.43
CA ILE A 158 0.91 4.77 8.17
C ILE A 158 0.55 3.36 7.66
N GLU A 159 0.92 3.08 6.42
CA GLU A 159 0.78 1.75 5.83
C GLU A 159 1.95 0.87 6.25
N LEU A 160 1.68 -0.33 6.82
CA LEU A 160 2.67 -1.31 7.23
C LEU A 160 2.58 -2.54 6.33
N GLY A 161 3.60 -2.75 5.52
CA GLY A 161 3.80 -3.93 4.70
C GLY A 161 4.82 -4.87 5.33
N ALA A 162 4.77 -6.15 4.96
CA ALA A 162 5.78 -7.14 5.35
C ALA A 162 5.82 -8.31 4.36
N ASN A 163 6.99 -8.93 4.28
CA ASN A 163 7.28 -10.18 3.60
C ASN A 163 7.61 -11.30 4.60
N HIS A 164 8.03 -10.96 5.84
CA HIS A 164 8.43 -11.90 6.87
C HIS A 164 7.81 -11.54 8.23
N ILE A 165 7.71 -12.55 9.11
CA ILE A 165 7.34 -12.38 10.52
C ILE A 165 8.38 -11.50 11.22
N GLY A 166 7.92 -10.58 12.08
CA GLY A 166 8.75 -9.63 12.83
C GLY A 166 8.87 -8.24 12.19
N GLU A 167 8.66 -8.11 10.88
CA GLU A 167 8.78 -6.82 10.20
C GLU A 167 7.69 -5.82 10.62
N ILE A 168 6.44 -6.28 10.79
CA ILE A 168 5.35 -5.44 11.29
C ILE A 168 5.54 -5.14 12.77
N ALA A 169 6.03 -6.08 13.58
CA ALA A 169 6.36 -5.82 14.97
C ALA A 169 7.33 -4.65 15.10
N TRP A 170 8.40 -4.64 14.30
CA TRP A 170 9.37 -3.56 14.25
C TRP A 170 8.74 -2.24 13.83
N THR A 171 8.09 -2.20 12.66
CA THR A 171 7.57 -0.96 12.10
C THR A 171 6.40 -0.38 12.91
N SER A 172 5.55 -1.22 13.51
CA SER A 172 4.49 -0.76 14.41
C SER A 172 5.02 -0.21 15.73
N SER A 173 6.10 -0.79 16.27
CA SER A 173 6.77 -0.26 17.47
C SER A 173 7.34 1.14 17.27
N LEU A 174 7.77 1.47 16.05
CA LEU A 174 8.22 2.81 15.68
C LEU A 174 7.05 3.77 15.47
N ALA A 175 5.99 3.30 14.81
CA ALA A 175 4.82 4.12 14.49
C ALA A 175 3.98 4.46 15.72
N LYS A 176 3.97 3.61 16.75
CA LYS A 176 3.21 3.78 18.01
C LYS A 176 1.78 4.27 17.71
N PRO A 177 0.95 3.46 17.04
CA PRO A 177 -0.37 3.91 16.59
C PRO A 177 -1.36 4.05 17.72
N HIS A 178 -2.24 5.04 17.61
CA HIS A 178 -3.44 5.16 18.45
C HIS A 178 -4.54 4.21 17.97
N VAL A 179 -4.53 3.90 16.67
CA VAL A 179 -5.46 2.95 16.05
C VAL A 179 -4.66 2.03 15.12
N ALA A 180 -4.79 0.72 15.31
CA ALA A 180 -4.15 -0.29 14.48
C ALA A 180 -5.22 -1.13 13.76
N LEU A 181 -5.11 -1.25 12.43
CA LEU A 181 -6.13 -1.86 11.59
C LEU A 181 -5.56 -2.98 10.72
N ILE A 182 -6.18 -4.16 10.78
CA ILE A 182 -5.96 -5.26 9.83
C ILE A 182 -7.14 -5.31 8.86
N ASN A 183 -6.89 -4.98 7.57
CA ASN A 183 -7.92 -4.96 6.55
C ASN A 183 -8.40 -6.38 6.17
N ASN A 184 -7.47 -7.26 5.85
CA ASN A 184 -7.75 -8.65 5.48
C ASN A 184 -6.52 -9.54 5.57
N VAL A 185 -6.76 -10.86 5.53
CA VAL A 185 -5.73 -11.90 5.39
C VAL A 185 -6.10 -12.77 4.20
N GLU A 186 -5.26 -12.72 3.17
CA GLU A 186 -5.42 -13.44 1.92
C GLU A 186 -4.07 -14.04 1.49
N ALA A 187 -4.10 -15.00 0.59
CA ALA A 187 -2.91 -15.63 0.04
C ALA A 187 -2.06 -14.62 -0.76
N SER A 188 -1.14 -13.97 -0.10
CA SER A 188 -0.16 -13.05 -0.65
C SER A 188 1.17 -13.27 0.04
N HIS A 189 2.29 -13.14 -0.69
CA HIS A 189 3.64 -13.38 -0.15
C HIS A 189 3.78 -14.75 0.55
N LEU A 190 3.11 -15.79 0.01
CA LEU A 190 3.11 -17.14 0.60
C LEU A 190 4.51 -17.72 0.73
N GLU A 191 5.41 -17.37 -0.17
CA GLU A 191 6.81 -17.79 -0.14
C GLU A 191 7.49 -17.34 1.17
N GLY A 192 7.26 -16.10 1.63
CA GLY A 192 7.86 -15.54 2.84
C GLY A 192 7.17 -15.97 4.15
N PHE A 193 5.85 -16.17 4.12
CA PHE A 193 5.07 -16.48 5.33
C PHE A 193 4.72 -17.97 5.50
N GLY A 194 4.88 -18.79 4.47
CA GLY A 194 4.65 -20.22 4.47
C GLY A 194 3.18 -20.65 4.46
N SER A 195 2.26 -19.92 5.13
CA SER A 195 0.84 -20.26 5.22
C SER A 195 -0.05 -19.04 5.47
N LEU A 196 -1.38 -19.21 5.36
CA LEU A 196 -2.35 -18.17 5.73
C LEU A 196 -2.29 -17.84 7.22
N GLU A 197 -2.05 -18.82 8.07
CA GLU A 197 -1.84 -18.64 9.51
C GLU A 197 -0.58 -17.79 9.78
N GLY A 198 0.52 -18.05 9.05
CA GLY A 198 1.74 -17.26 9.12
C GLY A 198 1.50 -15.79 8.71
N ILE A 199 0.71 -15.57 7.65
CA ILE A 199 0.28 -14.23 7.23
C ILE A 199 -0.56 -13.56 8.34
N ALA A 200 -1.52 -14.29 8.94
CA ALA A 200 -2.36 -13.78 10.02
C ALA A 200 -1.55 -13.43 11.27
N GLN A 201 -0.58 -14.26 11.62
CA GLN A 201 0.34 -14.01 12.72
C GLN A 201 1.16 -12.74 12.49
N ALA A 202 1.84 -12.63 11.34
CA ALA A 202 2.64 -11.47 10.99
C ALA A 202 1.82 -10.17 10.99
N LYS A 203 0.58 -10.21 10.45
CA LYS A 203 -0.29 -9.02 10.46
C LYS A 203 -0.76 -8.68 11.86
N GLY A 204 -1.00 -9.66 12.73
CA GLY A 204 -1.36 -9.48 14.13
C GLY A 204 -0.31 -8.72 14.95
N GLU A 205 0.95 -8.73 14.51
CA GLU A 205 2.05 -7.98 15.14
C GLU A 205 1.78 -6.48 15.23
N ILE A 206 0.90 -5.93 14.36
CA ILE A 206 0.55 -4.51 14.37
C ILE A 206 -0.04 -4.06 15.71
N TYR A 207 -0.75 -4.95 16.39
CA TYR A 207 -1.37 -4.63 17.67
C TYR A 207 -0.38 -4.49 18.82
N GLY A 208 0.81 -5.12 18.70
CA GLY A 208 1.89 -4.97 19.66
C GLY A 208 2.49 -3.56 19.74
N GLY A 209 2.30 -2.75 18.67
CA GLY A 209 2.76 -1.37 18.63
C GLY A 209 1.77 -0.33 19.14
N LEU A 210 0.54 -0.72 19.54
CA LEU A 210 -0.49 0.21 20.01
C LEU A 210 -0.02 1.02 21.22
N GLU A 211 -0.32 2.33 21.20
CA GLU A 211 -0.21 3.17 22.39
C GLU A 211 -1.16 2.69 23.50
N PRO A 212 -0.83 2.94 24.77
CA PRO A 212 -1.73 2.63 25.88
C PRO A 212 -3.12 3.25 25.67
N GLY A 213 -4.18 2.42 25.70
CA GLY A 213 -5.54 2.84 25.39
C GLY A 213 -5.86 2.95 23.91
N GLY A 214 -4.95 2.54 23.05
CA GLY A 214 -5.17 2.48 21.61
C GLY A 214 -6.19 1.42 21.19
N VAL A 215 -6.77 1.58 20.00
CA VAL A 215 -7.87 0.74 19.48
C VAL A 215 -7.36 -0.21 18.40
N ALA A 216 -7.66 -1.50 18.58
CA ALA A 216 -7.40 -2.53 17.59
C ALA A 216 -8.64 -2.78 16.72
N ILE A 217 -8.50 -2.74 15.40
CA ILE A 217 -9.59 -2.93 14.44
C ILE A 217 -9.28 -4.10 13.52
N ALA A 218 -10.27 -4.96 13.29
CA ALA A 218 -10.15 -6.08 12.37
C ALA A 218 -11.40 -6.24 11.50
N ASN A 219 -11.21 -6.85 10.31
CA ASN A 219 -12.31 -7.36 9.52
C ASN A 219 -12.95 -8.53 10.27
N GLY A 220 -14.16 -8.34 10.76
CA GLY A 220 -14.91 -9.33 11.56
C GLY A 220 -15.38 -10.55 10.76
N ASP A 221 -15.24 -10.52 9.44
CA ASP A 221 -15.55 -11.65 8.56
C ASP A 221 -14.31 -12.54 8.33
N SER A 222 -13.14 -12.12 8.86
CA SER A 222 -11.90 -12.91 8.82
C SER A 222 -11.97 -14.11 9.76
N PRO A 223 -11.57 -15.31 9.31
CA PRO A 223 -11.49 -16.49 10.18
C PRO A 223 -10.41 -16.38 11.27
N PHE A 224 -9.51 -15.39 11.17
CA PHE A 224 -8.36 -15.22 12.07
C PHE A 224 -8.63 -14.30 13.26
N CYS A 225 -9.83 -13.73 13.40
CA CYS A 225 -10.18 -12.85 14.52
C CYS A 225 -9.95 -13.51 15.90
N SER A 226 -10.17 -14.83 16.02
CA SER A 226 -9.95 -15.57 17.26
C SER A 226 -8.47 -15.59 17.70
N LEU A 227 -7.53 -15.55 16.75
CA LEU A 227 -6.10 -15.47 17.01
C LEU A 227 -5.73 -14.13 17.65
N TRP A 228 -6.23 -13.03 17.08
CA TRP A 228 -5.89 -11.67 17.54
C TRP A 228 -6.63 -11.29 18.83
N LYS A 229 -7.87 -11.79 19.03
CA LYS A 229 -8.67 -11.55 20.24
C LYS A 229 -8.01 -12.08 21.52
N GLN A 230 -7.07 -13.00 21.42
CA GLN A 230 -6.28 -13.47 22.55
C GLN A 230 -5.26 -12.43 23.02
N GLN A 231 -4.94 -11.43 22.23
CA GLN A 231 -3.91 -10.43 22.48
C GLN A 231 -4.50 -9.07 22.86
N VAL A 232 -5.67 -8.71 22.28
CA VAL A 232 -6.26 -7.38 22.39
C VAL A 232 -7.77 -7.43 22.20
N GLU A 233 -8.51 -6.48 22.80
CA GLU A 233 -9.92 -6.27 22.49
C GLU A 233 -10.07 -5.67 21.09
N LEU A 234 -10.97 -6.25 20.28
CA LEU A 234 -11.14 -5.87 18.87
C LEU A 234 -12.46 -5.15 18.63
N THR A 235 -12.39 -4.06 17.90
CA THR A 235 -13.51 -3.43 17.19
C THR A 235 -13.60 -4.03 15.79
N TYR A 236 -14.80 -4.25 15.26
CA TYR A 236 -14.98 -4.96 14.01
C TYR A 236 -15.69 -4.13 12.95
N PHE A 237 -15.22 -4.27 11.70
CA PHE A 237 -15.98 -3.91 10.53
C PHE A 237 -16.31 -5.16 9.69
N GLY A 238 -17.35 -5.08 8.84
CA GLY A 238 -17.74 -6.20 7.99
C GLY A 238 -19.23 -6.44 8.01
N GLU A 239 -19.66 -7.65 7.64
CA GLU A 239 -21.06 -8.02 7.61
C GLU A 239 -21.61 -8.19 9.03
N ARG A 240 -22.70 -7.46 9.36
CA ARG A 240 -23.33 -7.50 10.69
C ARG A 240 -22.39 -7.19 11.86
N ARG A 241 -21.48 -6.24 11.65
CA ARG A 241 -20.53 -5.73 12.63
C ARG A 241 -20.90 -4.31 13.06
N GLU A 242 -20.10 -3.72 13.95
CA GLU A 242 -20.28 -2.34 14.41
C GLU A 242 -20.23 -1.35 13.25
N TYR A 243 -19.30 -1.58 12.31
CA TYR A 243 -19.20 -0.83 11.06
C TYR A 243 -19.65 -1.73 9.91
N GLN A 244 -20.81 -1.43 9.34
CA GLN A 244 -21.41 -2.24 8.29
C GLN A 244 -22.02 -1.40 7.17
N ALA A 245 -22.16 -1.99 5.98
CA ALA A 245 -22.84 -1.38 4.84
C ALA A 245 -24.21 -2.04 4.63
N ARG A 246 -25.24 -1.23 4.38
CA ARG A 246 -26.57 -1.69 3.97
C ARG A 246 -26.96 -1.05 2.64
N GLN A 247 -27.90 -1.68 1.94
CA GLN A 247 -28.45 -1.19 0.67
C GLN A 247 -27.39 -0.90 -0.39
N VAL A 248 -26.37 -1.77 -0.47
CA VAL A 248 -25.25 -1.61 -1.42
C VAL A 248 -25.74 -1.77 -2.85
N THR A 249 -25.64 -0.71 -3.65
CA THR A 249 -25.91 -0.69 -5.08
C THR A 249 -24.68 -0.23 -5.86
N LEU A 250 -24.55 -0.66 -7.11
CA LEU A 250 -23.51 -0.18 -8.02
C LEU A 250 -24.17 0.63 -9.13
N ASP A 251 -23.58 1.75 -9.49
CA ASP A 251 -23.99 2.53 -10.66
C ASP A 251 -23.45 1.93 -11.97
N ALA A 252 -23.72 2.58 -13.09
CA ALA A 252 -23.27 2.13 -14.41
C ALA A 252 -21.73 2.15 -14.61
N ALA A 253 -21.02 2.88 -13.77
CA ALA A 253 -19.56 2.90 -13.73
C ALA A 253 -18.96 1.86 -12.75
N GLY A 254 -19.81 1.10 -12.06
CA GLY A 254 -19.42 0.13 -11.04
C GLY A 254 -19.08 0.74 -9.68
N CYS A 255 -19.37 2.03 -9.48
CA CYS A 255 -19.14 2.73 -8.23
C CYS A 255 -20.23 2.43 -7.20
N ALA A 256 -19.84 2.18 -5.96
CA ALA A 256 -20.79 1.78 -4.93
C ALA A 256 -21.46 2.98 -4.27
N ARG A 257 -22.79 2.84 -4.05
CA ARG A 257 -23.58 3.65 -3.13
C ARG A 257 -24.13 2.74 -2.06
N PHE A 258 -24.05 3.15 -0.79
CA PHE A 258 -24.53 2.37 0.35
C PHE A 258 -24.80 3.25 1.56
N ARG A 259 -25.55 2.71 2.51
CA ARG A 259 -25.70 3.29 3.84
C ARG A 259 -24.68 2.69 4.78
N LEU A 260 -23.77 3.52 5.26
CA LEU A 260 -22.78 3.18 6.29
C LEU A 260 -23.46 3.28 7.66
N LEU A 261 -23.36 2.24 8.47
CA LEU A 261 -23.76 2.22 9.87
C LEU A 261 -22.49 2.16 10.72
N THR A 262 -22.44 2.98 11.77
CA THR A 262 -21.34 3.04 12.76
C THR A 262 -21.93 3.15 14.17
N PRO A 263 -21.14 3.03 15.23
CA PRO A 263 -21.59 3.29 16.60
C PRO A 263 -22.15 4.71 16.83
N GLN A 264 -21.72 5.71 16.04
CA GLN A 264 -22.21 7.09 16.13
C GLN A 264 -23.52 7.33 15.37
N GLY A 265 -23.95 6.41 14.51
CA GLY A 265 -25.15 6.55 13.69
C GLY A 265 -24.99 6.04 12.28
N GLU A 266 -25.75 6.61 11.35
CA GLU A 266 -25.72 6.19 9.94
C GLU A 266 -25.59 7.37 8.98
N VAL A 267 -24.96 7.14 7.82
CA VAL A 267 -24.78 8.13 6.76
C VAL A 267 -24.78 7.46 5.38
N ASP A 268 -25.28 8.15 4.36
CA ASP A 268 -25.20 7.69 2.98
C ASP A 268 -23.82 7.99 2.40
N VAL A 269 -23.22 7.00 1.77
CA VAL A 269 -21.89 7.07 1.15
C VAL A 269 -22.00 6.73 -0.33
N GLN A 270 -21.29 7.50 -1.17
CA GLN A 270 -21.04 7.19 -2.58
C GLN A 270 -19.54 7.20 -2.82
N LEU A 271 -19.02 6.08 -3.32
CA LEU A 271 -17.59 5.98 -3.65
C LEU A 271 -17.36 6.47 -5.08
N PRO A 272 -16.25 7.18 -5.36
CA PRO A 272 -15.91 7.65 -6.70
C PRO A 272 -15.19 6.58 -7.54
N VAL A 273 -15.01 5.36 -7.01
CA VAL A 273 -14.20 4.30 -7.61
C VAL A 273 -15.01 3.02 -7.78
N PRO A 274 -14.79 2.25 -8.87
CA PRO A 274 -15.52 1.02 -9.12
C PRO A 274 -15.09 -0.11 -8.19
N GLY A 275 -15.95 -1.12 -8.11
CA GLY A 275 -15.69 -2.37 -7.42
C GLY A 275 -16.34 -2.49 -6.05
N ARG A 276 -17.17 -3.54 -5.92
CA ARG A 276 -17.90 -3.82 -4.68
C ARG A 276 -16.97 -4.05 -3.46
N HIS A 277 -15.75 -4.56 -3.69
CA HIS A 277 -14.75 -4.76 -2.63
C HIS A 277 -14.32 -3.45 -1.97
N ASN A 278 -14.45 -2.29 -2.65
CA ASN A 278 -14.16 -1.00 -2.05
C ASN A 278 -15.16 -0.59 -0.96
N VAL A 279 -16.32 -1.23 -0.87
CA VAL A 279 -17.22 -1.05 0.28
C VAL A 279 -16.54 -1.53 1.57
N ALA A 280 -15.91 -2.70 1.57
CA ALA A 280 -15.16 -3.19 2.74
C ALA A 280 -13.96 -2.28 3.08
N ASN A 281 -13.23 -1.78 2.07
CA ASN A 281 -12.16 -0.79 2.28
C ASN A 281 -12.70 0.50 2.92
N ALA A 282 -13.88 0.97 2.50
CA ALA A 282 -14.52 2.16 3.07
C ALA A 282 -14.97 1.93 4.52
N LEU A 283 -15.50 0.73 4.84
CA LEU A 283 -15.82 0.35 6.23
C LEU A 283 -14.59 0.36 7.13
N ALA A 284 -13.47 -0.19 6.63
CA ALA A 284 -12.19 -0.18 7.34
C ALA A 284 -11.70 1.25 7.60
N ALA A 285 -11.73 2.12 6.57
CA ALA A 285 -11.33 3.52 6.69
C ALA A 285 -12.23 4.29 7.68
N ALA A 286 -13.56 4.09 7.58
CA ALA A 286 -14.52 4.71 8.50
C ALA A 286 -14.26 4.26 9.95
N ALA A 287 -14.08 2.96 10.19
CA ALA A 287 -13.79 2.43 11.52
C ALA A 287 -12.50 3.04 12.09
N GLY A 288 -11.41 3.10 11.31
CA GLY A 288 -10.15 3.68 11.75
C GLY A 288 -10.21 5.17 12.05
N THR A 289 -10.91 5.94 11.23
CA THR A 289 -10.97 7.40 11.35
C THR A 289 -11.97 7.89 12.38
N GLU A 290 -13.09 7.18 12.58
CA GLU A 290 -14.03 7.48 13.67
C GLU A 290 -13.37 7.36 15.04
N GLN A 291 -12.48 6.37 15.24
CA GLN A 291 -11.68 6.22 16.48
C GLN A 291 -10.67 7.37 16.65
N LEU A 292 -10.30 8.06 15.59
CA LEU A 292 -9.53 9.30 15.64
C LEU A 292 -10.39 10.56 15.73
N GLY A 293 -11.71 10.40 15.87
CA GLY A 293 -12.65 11.48 16.11
C GLY A 293 -13.26 12.08 14.84
N ALA A 294 -13.23 11.38 13.70
CA ALA A 294 -13.97 11.80 12.51
C ALA A 294 -15.47 11.67 12.74
N SER A 295 -16.24 12.68 12.34
CA SER A 295 -17.69 12.65 12.35
C SER A 295 -18.23 11.87 11.14
N LEU A 296 -19.53 11.53 11.18
CA LEU A 296 -20.21 10.91 10.02
C LEU A 296 -20.13 11.78 8.77
N GLU A 297 -20.17 13.11 8.93
CA GLU A 297 -20.05 14.07 7.84
C GLU A 297 -18.63 14.07 7.24
N ASP A 298 -17.59 14.06 8.10
CA ASP A 298 -16.19 13.95 7.65
C ASP A 298 -15.96 12.65 6.87
N ILE A 299 -16.52 11.53 7.36
CA ILE A 299 -16.43 10.22 6.72
C ILE A 299 -17.10 10.23 5.35
N ALA A 300 -18.34 10.70 5.27
CA ALA A 300 -19.06 10.73 3.98
C ALA A 300 -18.39 11.65 2.97
N THR A 301 -17.97 12.85 3.39
CA THR A 301 -17.29 13.83 2.55
C THR A 301 -15.93 13.31 2.08
N GLY A 302 -15.12 12.77 2.99
CA GLY A 302 -13.80 12.26 2.68
C GLY A 302 -13.85 11.04 1.75
N LEU A 303 -14.81 10.12 1.96
CA LEU A 303 -14.99 8.96 1.08
C LEU A 303 -15.49 9.34 -0.31
N ALA A 304 -16.28 10.40 -0.45
CA ALA A 304 -16.73 10.90 -1.75
C ALA A 304 -15.63 11.65 -2.53
N ALA A 305 -14.66 12.21 -1.82
CA ALA A 305 -13.61 13.07 -2.39
C ALA A 305 -12.23 12.38 -2.54
N PHE A 306 -12.08 11.10 -2.14
CA PHE A 306 -10.77 10.48 -2.19
C PHE A 306 -10.31 10.18 -3.62
N ASP A 307 -9.02 10.41 -3.85
CA ASP A 307 -8.36 10.06 -5.11
C ASP A 307 -7.72 8.69 -5.02
N GLN A 308 -7.95 7.88 -6.05
CA GLN A 308 -7.37 6.55 -6.13
C GLN A 308 -5.89 6.62 -6.51
N ALA A 309 -5.06 5.83 -5.83
CA ALA A 309 -3.66 5.70 -6.18
C ALA A 309 -3.48 5.13 -7.60
N LYS A 310 -2.45 5.60 -8.31
CA LYS A 310 -2.13 5.13 -9.67
C LYS A 310 -1.99 3.61 -9.73
N GLY A 311 -2.59 3.02 -10.79
CA GLY A 311 -2.52 1.58 -11.03
C GLY A 311 -3.31 0.73 -10.04
N ARG A 312 -4.33 1.30 -9.36
CA ARG A 312 -5.22 0.58 -8.43
C ARG A 312 -6.68 0.76 -8.82
N LEU A 313 -7.11 0.06 -9.88
CA LEU A 313 -8.42 0.21 -10.53
C LEU A 313 -8.71 1.65 -10.98
N GLN A 314 -7.68 2.39 -11.37
CA GLN A 314 -7.84 3.73 -11.93
C GLN A 314 -8.61 3.63 -13.25
N VAL A 315 -9.66 4.45 -13.38
CA VAL A 315 -10.55 4.41 -14.55
C VAL A 315 -10.15 5.47 -15.57
N TRP A 316 -9.90 5.01 -16.79
CA TRP A 316 -9.63 5.86 -17.94
C TRP A 316 -10.74 5.65 -18.96
N THR A 317 -11.38 6.73 -19.44
CA THR A 317 -12.51 6.64 -20.37
C THR A 317 -12.31 7.51 -21.59
N ARG A 318 -12.72 6.99 -22.74
CA ARG A 318 -12.94 7.73 -23.99
C ARG A 318 -14.15 7.12 -24.71
N PRO A 319 -14.73 7.77 -25.71
CA PRO A 319 -15.90 7.23 -26.43
C PRO A 319 -15.66 5.78 -26.88
N GLY A 320 -16.52 4.87 -26.41
CA GLY A 320 -16.47 3.44 -26.72
C GLY A 320 -15.45 2.61 -25.96
N LEU A 321 -14.60 3.21 -25.11
CA LEU A 321 -13.55 2.49 -24.39
C LEU A 321 -13.46 2.93 -22.92
N THR A 322 -13.45 1.94 -22.01
CA THR A 322 -13.11 2.11 -20.60
C THR A 322 -11.92 1.22 -20.28
N VAL A 323 -10.87 1.73 -19.64
CA VAL A 323 -9.71 0.99 -19.17
C VAL A 323 -9.66 1.07 -17.66
N LEU A 324 -9.63 -0.08 -17.01
CA LEU A 324 -9.38 -0.25 -15.60
C LEU A 324 -7.88 -0.55 -15.41
N ASP A 325 -7.13 0.47 -15.04
CA ASP A 325 -5.71 0.36 -14.74
C ASP A 325 -5.53 -0.16 -13.32
N ASP A 326 -5.21 -1.45 -13.19
CA ASP A 326 -4.90 -2.12 -11.91
C ASP A 326 -3.50 -2.77 -11.95
N THR A 327 -2.56 -2.03 -12.53
CA THR A 327 -1.23 -2.52 -12.92
C THR A 327 -0.16 -2.43 -11.83
N TYR A 328 -0.49 -1.84 -10.67
CA TYR A 328 0.51 -1.63 -9.61
C TYR A 328 1.10 -2.95 -9.07
N ASN A 329 0.24 -3.93 -8.77
CA ASN A 329 0.63 -5.27 -8.32
C ASN A 329 -0.54 -6.26 -8.49
N ALA A 330 -0.27 -7.56 -8.41
CA ALA A 330 -1.27 -8.62 -8.54
C ALA A 330 -1.08 -9.69 -7.47
N SER A 331 -2.02 -9.77 -6.53
CA SER A 331 -2.27 -10.94 -5.69
C SER A 331 -3.54 -11.63 -6.14
N VAL A 332 -3.72 -12.91 -5.84
CA VAL A 332 -4.89 -13.69 -6.26
C VAL A 332 -6.20 -12.98 -5.92
N ALA A 333 -6.38 -12.58 -4.66
CA ALA A 333 -7.59 -11.91 -4.19
C ALA A 333 -7.84 -10.58 -4.93
N SER A 334 -6.79 -9.77 -5.18
CA SER A 334 -6.94 -8.52 -5.91
C SER A 334 -7.29 -8.73 -7.38
N VAL A 335 -6.78 -9.81 -8.00
CA VAL A 335 -7.12 -10.15 -9.39
C VAL A 335 -8.58 -10.60 -9.48
N LEU A 336 -9.04 -11.46 -8.56
CA LEU A 336 -10.44 -11.90 -8.51
C LEU A 336 -11.39 -10.71 -8.32
N ALA A 337 -11.09 -9.79 -7.40
CA ALA A 337 -11.88 -8.57 -7.18
C ALA A 337 -11.91 -7.65 -8.41
N GLY A 338 -10.78 -7.54 -9.13
CA GLY A 338 -10.70 -6.83 -10.41
C GLY A 338 -11.57 -7.47 -11.49
N LEU A 339 -11.56 -8.79 -11.59
CA LEU A 339 -12.41 -9.55 -12.52
C LEU A 339 -13.90 -9.41 -12.19
N ASP A 340 -14.29 -9.45 -10.91
CA ASP A 340 -15.67 -9.20 -10.48
C ASP A 340 -16.11 -7.78 -10.88
N THR A 341 -15.21 -6.81 -10.75
CA THR A 341 -15.45 -5.43 -11.16
C THR A 341 -15.63 -5.34 -12.69
N LEU A 342 -14.71 -5.96 -13.45
CA LEU A 342 -14.82 -6.01 -14.92
C LEU A 342 -16.13 -6.64 -15.36
N ALA A 343 -16.53 -7.76 -14.75
CA ALA A 343 -17.77 -8.48 -15.07
C ALA A 343 -19.04 -7.66 -14.80
N SER A 344 -18.99 -6.73 -13.83
CA SER A 344 -20.13 -5.85 -13.49
C SER A 344 -20.37 -4.72 -14.49
N LEU A 345 -19.40 -4.43 -15.37
CA LEU A 345 -19.46 -3.31 -16.31
C LEU A 345 -20.06 -3.73 -17.65
N PRO A 346 -20.84 -2.84 -18.29
CA PRO A 346 -21.50 -3.14 -19.58
C PRO A 346 -20.54 -2.93 -20.76
N GLY A 347 -20.48 -3.90 -21.67
CA GLY A 347 -19.67 -3.86 -22.89
C GLY A 347 -18.95 -5.17 -23.15
N TYR A 348 -18.10 -5.20 -24.17
CA TYR A 348 -17.20 -6.32 -24.43
C TYR A 348 -16.00 -6.25 -23.46
N ARG A 349 -15.82 -7.26 -22.63
CA ARG A 349 -14.93 -7.26 -21.48
C ARG A 349 -13.65 -8.01 -21.82
N ILE A 350 -12.52 -7.31 -21.72
CA ILE A 350 -11.20 -7.85 -22.00
C ILE A 350 -10.38 -7.85 -20.72
N PHE A 351 -9.81 -8.99 -20.35
CA PHE A 351 -8.83 -9.11 -19.30
C PHE A 351 -7.44 -9.26 -19.90
N VAL A 352 -6.56 -8.28 -19.65
CA VAL A 352 -5.16 -8.26 -20.05
C VAL A 352 -4.32 -8.52 -18.81
N PHE A 353 -3.58 -9.63 -18.78
CA PHE A 353 -2.96 -10.10 -17.56
C PHE A 353 -1.49 -10.49 -17.74
N GLY A 354 -0.64 -9.97 -16.86
CA GLY A 354 0.72 -10.42 -16.65
C GLY A 354 0.83 -11.43 -15.51
N ASP A 355 2.04 -11.91 -15.23
CA ASP A 355 2.24 -12.85 -14.14
C ASP A 355 1.91 -12.24 -12.77
N MET A 356 1.48 -13.06 -11.82
CA MET A 356 1.57 -12.78 -10.38
C MET A 356 2.96 -13.21 -9.89
N ALA A 357 3.44 -12.58 -8.82
CA ALA A 357 4.75 -12.86 -8.22
C ALA A 357 4.62 -13.33 -6.77
N GLU A 358 5.72 -13.85 -6.20
CA GLU A 358 5.86 -14.21 -4.79
C GLU A 358 4.90 -15.32 -4.33
N LEU A 359 4.55 -16.23 -5.24
CA LEU A 359 3.66 -17.37 -4.99
C LEU A 359 4.41 -18.68 -4.73
N GLY A 360 5.71 -18.74 -5.03
CA GLY A 360 6.51 -19.97 -4.91
C GLY A 360 5.87 -21.13 -5.65
N ASP A 361 5.87 -22.30 -5.03
CA ASP A 361 5.32 -23.55 -5.61
C ASP A 361 3.80 -23.48 -5.91
N TYR A 362 3.09 -22.52 -5.34
CA TYR A 362 1.64 -22.32 -5.57
C TYR A 362 1.33 -21.55 -6.85
N SER A 363 2.34 -21.03 -7.57
CA SER A 363 2.15 -20.12 -8.69
C SER A 363 1.19 -20.69 -9.74
N ARG A 364 1.42 -21.92 -10.17
CA ARG A 364 0.57 -22.60 -11.16
C ARG A 364 -0.90 -22.66 -10.74
N ASP A 365 -1.17 -23.14 -9.54
CA ASP A 365 -2.55 -23.36 -9.07
C ASP A 365 -3.29 -22.03 -8.88
N MET A 366 -2.59 -21.01 -8.44
CA MET A 366 -3.14 -19.67 -8.27
C MET A 366 -3.47 -19.02 -9.63
N HIS A 367 -2.62 -19.20 -10.64
CA HIS A 367 -2.91 -18.74 -12.01
C HIS A 367 -4.08 -19.50 -12.63
N VAL A 368 -4.19 -20.83 -12.44
CA VAL A 368 -5.35 -21.62 -12.85
C VAL A 368 -6.63 -21.09 -12.22
N ARG A 369 -6.63 -20.85 -10.90
CA ARG A 369 -7.78 -20.30 -10.16
C ARG A 369 -8.27 -18.97 -10.75
N VAL A 370 -7.35 -18.09 -11.13
CA VAL A 370 -7.70 -16.82 -11.78
C VAL A 370 -8.37 -17.05 -13.12
N GLY A 371 -7.85 -17.97 -13.94
CA GLY A 371 -8.43 -18.32 -15.24
C GLY A 371 -9.83 -18.93 -15.14
N GLU A 372 -10.03 -19.86 -14.19
CA GLU A 372 -11.33 -20.45 -13.91
C GLU A 372 -12.35 -19.41 -13.47
N HIS A 373 -11.93 -18.44 -12.64
CA HIS A 373 -12.80 -17.34 -12.22
C HIS A 373 -13.20 -16.44 -13.39
N ALA A 374 -12.24 -16.05 -14.24
CA ALA A 374 -12.51 -15.28 -15.45
C ALA A 374 -13.52 -15.99 -16.36
N ARG A 375 -13.34 -17.29 -16.54
CA ARG A 375 -14.27 -18.13 -17.32
C ARG A 375 -15.66 -18.22 -16.69
N LYS A 376 -15.73 -18.41 -15.37
CA LYS A 376 -17.00 -18.46 -14.61
C LYS A 376 -17.80 -17.18 -14.75
N LEU A 377 -17.11 -16.02 -14.76
CA LEU A 377 -17.69 -14.70 -14.93
C LEU A 377 -18.09 -14.40 -16.39
N GLY A 378 -17.69 -15.27 -17.34
CA GLY A 378 -17.97 -15.07 -18.77
C GLY A 378 -17.23 -13.86 -19.33
N ILE A 379 -15.97 -13.62 -18.95
CA ILE A 379 -15.14 -12.57 -19.55
C ILE A 379 -14.94 -12.88 -21.04
N ASP A 380 -15.22 -11.90 -21.91
CA ASP A 380 -15.35 -12.12 -23.35
C ASP A 380 -14.01 -12.44 -24.02
N ALA A 381 -12.91 -11.82 -23.57
CA ALA A 381 -11.54 -12.12 -24.02
C ALA A 381 -10.55 -12.10 -22.86
N VAL A 382 -9.69 -13.10 -22.78
CA VAL A 382 -8.57 -13.17 -21.83
C VAL A 382 -7.27 -13.26 -22.62
N LEU A 383 -6.41 -12.23 -22.45
CA LEU A 383 -5.13 -12.13 -23.13
C LEU A 383 -4.04 -12.05 -22.05
N THR A 384 -3.09 -12.99 -22.07
CA THR A 384 -2.05 -13.04 -21.04
C THR A 384 -0.65 -12.97 -21.66
N ALA A 385 0.30 -12.39 -20.92
CA ALA A 385 1.72 -12.37 -21.31
C ALA A 385 2.61 -12.59 -20.10
N GLY A 386 3.59 -13.48 -20.24
CA GLY A 386 4.55 -13.84 -19.19
C GLY A 386 4.88 -15.31 -19.19
N GLU A 387 5.39 -15.81 -18.09
CA GLU A 387 5.72 -17.22 -17.97
C GLU A 387 4.56 -18.03 -17.34
N ASP A 388 4.06 -17.62 -16.19
CA ASP A 388 3.05 -18.34 -15.41
C ASP A 388 1.62 -18.02 -15.82
N SER A 389 1.36 -16.84 -16.37
CA SER A 389 0.05 -16.42 -16.85
C SER A 389 -0.50 -17.27 -18.00
N ARG A 390 0.33 -18.15 -18.63
CA ARG A 390 -0.12 -19.20 -19.56
C ARG A 390 -1.16 -20.13 -18.92
N HIS A 391 -1.04 -20.40 -17.63
CA HIS A 391 -1.98 -21.24 -16.90
C HIS A 391 -3.34 -20.55 -16.74
N THR A 392 -3.35 -19.23 -16.56
CA THR A 392 -4.57 -18.42 -16.56
C THR A 392 -5.26 -18.44 -17.92
N ALA A 393 -4.50 -18.25 -19.02
CA ALA A 393 -5.07 -18.29 -20.37
C ALA A 393 -5.67 -19.67 -20.67
N THR A 394 -4.97 -20.76 -20.34
CA THR A 394 -5.45 -22.13 -20.56
C THR A 394 -6.76 -22.39 -19.81
N ALA A 395 -6.83 -22.06 -18.52
CA ALA A 395 -8.01 -22.28 -17.69
C ALA A 395 -9.20 -21.38 -18.12
N ALA A 396 -8.94 -20.18 -18.58
CA ALA A 396 -9.93 -19.24 -19.10
C ALA A 396 -10.37 -19.51 -20.54
N GLN A 397 -9.71 -20.44 -21.25
CA GLN A 397 -9.84 -20.63 -22.71
C GLN A 397 -9.49 -19.36 -23.50
N GLY A 398 -8.52 -18.59 -22.98
CA GLY A 398 -8.01 -17.36 -23.58
C GLY A 398 -6.80 -17.60 -24.48
N ARG A 399 -6.11 -16.49 -24.82
CA ARG A 399 -4.87 -16.51 -25.62
C ARG A 399 -3.69 -16.09 -24.79
N HIS A 400 -2.59 -16.82 -24.94
CA HIS A 400 -1.32 -16.54 -24.27
C HIS A 400 -0.25 -16.08 -25.26
N PHE A 401 0.64 -15.21 -24.81
CA PHE A 401 1.76 -14.66 -25.56
C PHE A 401 3.02 -14.65 -24.68
N ASP A 402 4.21 -14.82 -25.30
CA ASP A 402 5.45 -14.83 -24.53
C ASP A 402 5.79 -13.44 -23.92
N ASN A 403 5.32 -12.37 -24.56
CA ASN A 403 5.59 -11.00 -24.12
C ASN A 403 4.49 -10.01 -24.58
N LYS A 404 4.58 -8.79 -24.06
CA LYS A 404 3.62 -7.69 -24.36
C LYS A 404 3.63 -7.29 -25.85
N GLN A 405 4.79 -7.39 -26.52
CA GLN A 405 4.93 -7.04 -27.94
C GLN A 405 4.10 -7.98 -28.83
N GLN A 406 4.08 -9.28 -28.50
CA GLN A 406 3.24 -10.26 -29.20
C GLN A 406 1.76 -10.14 -28.83
N LEU A 407 1.45 -9.75 -27.57
CA LEU A 407 0.08 -9.56 -27.10
C LEU A 407 -0.59 -8.33 -27.75
N TRP A 408 0.16 -7.25 -27.94
CA TRP A 408 -0.38 -5.96 -28.40
C TRP A 408 -1.20 -6.02 -29.70
N PRO A 409 -0.73 -6.66 -30.79
CA PRO A 409 -1.54 -6.77 -32.02
C PRO A 409 -2.88 -7.49 -31.80
N ALA A 410 -2.90 -8.50 -30.94
CA ALA A 410 -4.12 -9.24 -30.60
C ALA A 410 -5.11 -8.36 -29.82
N LEU A 411 -4.64 -7.59 -28.83
CA LEU A 411 -5.45 -6.65 -28.09
C LEU A 411 -5.99 -5.53 -29.00
N LYS A 412 -5.15 -5.00 -29.89
CA LYS A 412 -5.55 -3.97 -30.86
C LYS A 412 -6.67 -4.45 -31.79
N ALA A 413 -6.63 -5.71 -32.21
CA ALA A 413 -7.68 -6.32 -33.01
C ALA A 413 -9.01 -6.42 -32.24
N GLU A 414 -8.98 -6.84 -30.96
CA GLU A 414 -10.18 -6.89 -30.11
C GLU A 414 -10.78 -5.49 -29.90
N LEU A 415 -9.93 -4.48 -29.62
CA LEU A 415 -10.37 -3.09 -29.43
C LEU A 415 -11.05 -2.53 -30.69
N ALA A 416 -10.59 -2.91 -31.89
CA ALA A 416 -11.14 -2.45 -33.14
C ALA A 416 -12.44 -3.17 -33.56
N ALA A 417 -12.65 -4.40 -33.07
CA ALA A 417 -13.80 -5.23 -33.45
C ALA A 417 -15.11 -4.86 -32.73
N HIS A 418 -15.04 -4.08 -31.64
CA HIS A 418 -16.19 -3.84 -30.77
C HIS A 418 -16.41 -2.33 -30.51
N ASN A 419 -17.68 -1.89 -30.53
CA ASN A 419 -18.05 -0.47 -30.37
C ASN A 419 -17.99 0.00 -28.89
N LYS A 420 -18.10 -0.91 -27.91
CA LYS A 420 -18.05 -0.60 -26.49
C LYS A 420 -17.23 -1.66 -25.79
N VAL A 421 -16.04 -1.27 -25.36
CA VAL A 421 -15.05 -2.17 -24.75
C VAL A 421 -14.70 -1.72 -23.36
N VAL A 422 -14.57 -2.68 -22.44
CA VAL A 422 -14.00 -2.48 -21.10
C VAL A 422 -12.78 -3.39 -20.96
N VAL A 423 -11.65 -2.82 -20.62
CA VAL A 423 -10.39 -3.54 -20.46
C VAL A 423 -9.91 -3.44 -19.01
N LEU A 424 -9.67 -4.58 -18.36
CA LEU A 424 -8.90 -4.63 -17.11
C LEU A 424 -7.47 -5.00 -17.46
N VAL A 425 -6.51 -4.18 -17.03
CA VAL A 425 -5.08 -4.47 -17.18
C VAL A 425 -4.47 -4.69 -15.80
N LYS A 426 -3.86 -5.85 -15.57
CA LYS A 426 -3.30 -6.21 -14.28
C LYS A 426 -2.08 -7.15 -14.40
N GLY A 427 -1.18 -7.11 -13.42
CA GLY A 427 -0.02 -7.98 -13.29
C GLY A 427 0.84 -7.57 -12.10
N ALA A 428 1.77 -8.40 -11.71
CA ALA A 428 2.76 -8.08 -10.69
C ALA A 428 3.63 -6.87 -11.11
N ARG A 429 4.26 -6.22 -10.15
CA ARG A 429 5.10 -5.04 -10.41
C ARG A 429 6.21 -5.33 -11.43
N SER A 430 6.77 -6.53 -11.40
CA SER A 430 7.79 -7.00 -12.34
C SER A 430 7.29 -7.13 -13.78
N ALA A 431 6.00 -7.41 -13.98
CA ALA A 431 5.38 -7.55 -15.30
C ALA A 431 5.20 -6.20 -16.02
N ARG A 432 5.28 -5.07 -15.30
CA ARG A 432 5.18 -3.71 -15.87
C ARG A 432 3.99 -3.53 -16.81
N MET A 433 2.81 -3.97 -16.37
CA MET A 433 1.60 -3.94 -17.20
C MET A 433 1.07 -2.53 -17.48
N GLU A 434 1.57 -1.51 -16.80
CA GLU A 434 1.32 -0.09 -17.11
C GLU A 434 1.74 0.29 -18.54
N ASP A 435 2.68 -0.43 -19.15
CA ASP A 435 3.05 -0.23 -20.55
C ASP A 435 1.88 -0.57 -21.49
N MET A 436 1.07 -1.58 -21.15
CA MET A 436 -0.13 -1.93 -21.91
C MET A 436 -1.23 -0.88 -21.78
N VAL A 437 -1.42 -0.30 -20.58
CA VAL A 437 -2.36 0.83 -20.39
C VAL A 437 -1.96 2.01 -21.25
N ARG A 438 -0.67 2.36 -21.26
CA ARG A 438 -0.12 3.42 -22.09
C ARG A 438 -0.35 3.13 -23.58
N ALA A 439 -0.03 1.91 -24.03
CA ALA A 439 -0.22 1.50 -25.42
C ALA A 439 -1.68 1.58 -25.88
N ILE A 440 -2.65 1.19 -25.03
CA ILE A 440 -4.07 1.32 -25.30
C ILE A 440 -4.44 2.80 -25.52
N TRP A 441 -3.82 3.71 -24.75
CA TRP A 441 -4.15 5.14 -24.78
C TRP A 441 -3.47 5.89 -25.93
N GLU A 442 -2.20 5.61 -26.18
CA GLU A 442 -1.35 6.27 -27.18
C GLU A 442 -1.47 5.61 -28.57
N GLY A 443 -1.93 4.36 -28.64
CA GLY A 443 -2.08 3.60 -29.88
C GLY A 443 -0.85 2.80 -30.28
N GLU A 444 0.25 2.90 -29.50
CA GLU A 444 1.54 2.24 -29.77
C GLU A 444 2.14 1.68 -28.47
N LEU A 445 2.78 0.53 -28.58
CA LEU A 445 3.58 -0.06 -27.49
C LEU A 445 5.05 0.32 -27.71
N CYS A 446 5.61 1.11 -26.78
CA CYS A 446 7.02 1.52 -26.80
C CYS A 446 7.95 0.44 -26.25
#